data_133a9914e3e0dec5c1cb75c7b85ca7e1
#
_entry.id   133a9914e3e0dec5c1cb75c7b85ca7e1
#
_cell.length_a   1.000
_cell.length_b   1.000
_cell.length_c   1.000
_cell.angle_alpha   90.00
_cell.angle_beta   90.00
_cell.angle_gamma   90.00
#
_symmetry.space_group_name_H-M   'P 1'
#
loop_
_entity.id
_entity.type
_entity.pdbx_description
1 polymer ?
#
loop_
_entity_poly.entity_id
_entity_poly.type
_entity_poly.pdbx_seq_one_letter_code
_entity_poly.pdbx_strand_id
1 'polypeptide(L)'
;WFTKHGSFEKEIGKNNYADNIIKLKAFDESEEIIPFGHVFPAENTDIEKLKEKYYSCASDYYVKRFVKSGCISNYPNYKYDMVIYVEGTGAKKEYNKMISDNKKNQVVGAYKIADRYGLYLCKDYFPIQKINEWISSFGTGSNSYGLLHGFINCQQFDLTANRGSISVKNREVMEALKEEVQEVLQEIQKDIYKSEKGLDILNSYKDEIRTKEVEENEFEKRKKRIKQKEIYKHKNVLLYEPKNESELYYVYSILNTLYPEEFEFESLDYNSSNGIDMIVQPKKQSVRDPEYKYVELKYMLSKNEFNHSFKNISYILCWDIDKNIEDGATFSSKVDGDEWIYRPGNNKIFLDSGESNVKIEIIKLK
;
A
#
# COMPACT_ATOMS: atom_id res chain seq x y z
N TRP A 1 -13.77 27.18 -2.27
CA TRP A 1 -13.82 26.05 -3.21
C TRP A 1 -13.88 26.53 -4.66
N PHE A 2 -14.71 27.51 -4.97
CA PHE A 2 -14.86 28.07 -6.30
C PHE A 2 -14.27 29.48 -6.31
N THR A 3 -12.98 29.60 -6.34
CA THR A 3 -12.37 30.91 -6.17
C THR A 3 -11.91 31.54 -7.45
N LYS A 4 -11.44 32.77 -7.23
CA LYS A 4 -10.65 33.64 -8.08
C LYS A 4 -9.58 32.92 -8.94
N HIS A 5 -9.12 31.76 -8.50
CA HIS A 5 -8.18 30.90 -9.18
C HIS A 5 -8.85 29.64 -9.77
N GLY A 6 -10.13 29.42 -9.48
CA GLY A 6 -10.89 28.33 -10.01
C GLY A 6 -11.32 28.60 -11.45
N SER A 7 -11.13 27.62 -12.29
CA SER A 7 -11.61 27.65 -13.66
C SER A 7 -13.13 27.79 -13.74
N PHE A 8 -13.82 27.41 -12.68
CA PHE A 8 -15.28 27.44 -12.62
C PHE A 8 -15.86 28.82 -12.83
N GLU A 9 -15.40 29.81 -12.07
CA GLU A 9 -15.83 31.19 -12.20
C GLU A 9 -15.53 31.74 -13.60
N LYS A 10 -14.35 31.43 -14.12
CA LYS A 10 -13.91 31.85 -15.45
C LYS A 10 -14.71 31.21 -16.58
N GLU A 11 -15.10 29.96 -16.43
CA GLU A 11 -15.81 29.19 -17.45
C GLU A 11 -17.31 29.49 -17.51
N ILE A 12 -17.94 29.69 -16.37
CA ILE A 12 -19.38 29.98 -16.28
C ILE A 12 -19.69 31.48 -16.24
N GLY A 13 -18.66 32.33 -16.22
CA GLY A 13 -18.81 33.79 -16.25
C GLY A 13 -19.51 34.39 -15.04
N LYS A 14 -19.53 33.66 -13.91
CA LYS A 14 -20.18 34.11 -12.69
C LYS A 14 -19.15 34.59 -11.66
N ASN A 15 -19.14 35.86 -11.44
CA ASN A 15 -18.23 36.54 -10.49
C ASN A 15 -18.77 36.56 -9.05
N ASN A 16 -19.45 35.50 -8.61
CA ASN A 16 -20.18 35.48 -7.37
C ASN A 16 -19.28 35.41 -6.12
N TYR A 17 -17.97 35.24 -6.28
CA TYR A 17 -17.03 34.98 -5.17
C TYR A 17 -15.85 35.92 -5.09
N ALA A 18 -15.65 36.79 -6.08
CA ALA A 18 -14.54 37.74 -6.07
C ALA A 18 -14.52 38.63 -4.80
N ASP A 19 -15.68 38.79 -4.20
CA ASP A 19 -15.88 39.71 -3.06
C ASP A 19 -16.02 38.96 -1.71
N ASN A 20 -16.08 37.61 -1.71
CA ASN A 20 -16.17 36.82 -0.49
C ASN A 20 -14.78 36.54 0.07
N ILE A 21 -14.19 37.51 0.72
CA ILE A 21 -12.89 37.41 1.38
C ILE A 21 -13.14 37.25 2.88
N ILE A 22 -12.58 36.23 3.49
CA ILE A 22 -12.51 36.13 4.95
C ILE A 22 -11.30 36.96 5.40
N LYS A 23 -11.55 38.06 6.06
CA LYS A 23 -10.51 38.85 6.70
C LYS A 23 -10.44 38.45 8.17
N LEU A 24 -9.31 37.92 8.59
CA LEU A 24 -8.98 37.76 10.00
C LEU A 24 -8.27 39.02 10.47
N LYS A 25 -8.87 39.70 11.42
CA LYS A 25 -8.24 40.83 12.11
C LYS A 25 -7.70 40.31 13.45
N ALA A 26 -6.38 40.33 13.59
CA ALA A 26 -5.73 39.96 14.83
C ALA A 26 -5.75 41.11 15.86
N PHE A 27 -5.38 40.81 17.10
CA PHE A 27 -5.41 41.78 18.22
C PHE A 27 -4.40 42.91 18.04
N ASP A 28 -3.38 42.71 17.20
CA ASP A 28 -2.34 43.68 16.84
C ASP A 28 -2.70 44.55 15.61
N GLU A 29 -4.00 44.52 15.22
CA GLU A 29 -4.53 45.19 14.04
C GLU A 29 -4.02 44.66 12.69
N SER A 30 -3.18 43.61 12.67
CA SER A 30 -2.80 42.98 11.43
C SER A 30 -4.02 42.29 10.78
N GLU A 31 -4.17 42.44 9.46
CA GLU A 31 -5.22 41.79 8.70
C GLU A 31 -4.60 40.64 7.86
N GLU A 32 -5.09 39.43 8.08
CA GLU A 32 -4.79 38.29 7.20
C GLU A 32 -6.00 38.03 6.31
N ILE A 33 -5.77 38.00 5.01
CA ILE A 33 -6.79 37.61 4.02
C ILE A 33 -6.67 36.12 3.78
N ILE A 34 -7.66 35.37 4.22
CA ILE A 34 -7.76 33.94 3.87
C ILE A 34 -8.37 33.86 2.48
N PRO A 35 -7.60 33.43 1.46
CA PRO A 35 -8.13 33.24 0.13
C PRO A 35 -9.15 32.09 0.16
N PHE A 36 -10.33 32.38 -0.26
CA PHE A 36 -11.40 31.40 -0.37
C PHE A 36 -11.15 30.57 -1.63
N GLY A 37 -11.02 29.24 -1.51
CA GLY A 37 -11.12 28.41 -2.64
C GLY A 37 -10.19 27.26 -2.83
N HIS A 38 -10.46 26.56 -3.89
CA HIS A 38 -9.76 25.39 -4.29
C HIS A 38 -8.84 25.69 -5.49
N VAL A 39 -7.57 25.36 -5.37
CA VAL A 39 -6.63 25.47 -6.47
C VAL A 39 -6.79 24.26 -7.36
N PHE A 40 -7.19 24.46 -8.60
CA PHE A 40 -7.21 23.40 -9.61
C PHE A 40 -5.90 23.40 -10.40
N PRO A 41 -5.35 22.24 -10.74
CA PRO A 41 -4.24 22.17 -11.66
C PRO A 41 -4.64 22.76 -13.04
N ALA A 42 -3.73 23.44 -13.67
CA ALA A 42 -3.98 23.96 -15.02
C ALA A 42 -3.95 22.82 -16.06
N GLU A 43 -4.89 22.80 -17.00
CA GLU A 43 -4.93 21.80 -18.07
C GLU A 43 -3.68 21.79 -18.94
N ASN A 44 -3.19 22.98 -19.26
CA ASN A 44 -2.05 23.18 -20.15
C ASN A 44 -0.82 23.64 -19.36
N THR A 45 -0.51 22.92 -18.29
CA THR A 45 0.69 23.21 -17.54
C THR A 45 1.91 22.89 -18.38
N ASP A 46 2.85 23.82 -18.45
CA ASP A 46 4.14 23.61 -19.07
C ASP A 46 4.91 22.53 -18.32
N ILE A 47 5.02 21.35 -18.95
CA ILE A 47 5.65 20.17 -18.36
C ILE A 47 7.12 20.45 -18.02
N GLU A 48 7.83 21.28 -18.81
CA GLU A 48 9.22 21.60 -18.55
C GLU A 48 9.37 22.45 -17.28
N LYS A 49 8.50 23.41 -17.06
CA LYS A 49 8.45 24.18 -15.80
C LYS A 49 8.05 23.32 -14.59
N LEU A 50 7.20 22.31 -14.81
CA LEU A 50 6.88 21.33 -13.79
C LEU A 50 8.06 20.43 -13.46
N LYS A 51 8.85 20.02 -14.46
CA LYS A 51 10.07 19.23 -14.27
C LYS A 51 11.11 19.99 -13.45
N GLU A 52 11.30 21.28 -13.71
CA GLU A 52 12.20 22.13 -12.93
C GLU A 52 11.80 22.16 -11.45
N LYS A 53 10.50 22.27 -11.18
CA LYS A 53 9.97 22.39 -9.82
C LYS A 53 9.71 21.04 -9.12
N TYR A 54 9.23 20.04 -9.88
CA TYR A 54 8.74 18.75 -9.36
C TYR A 54 9.10 17.58 -10.27
N TYR A 55 10.37 17.33 -10.46
CA TYR A 55 10.90 16.33 -11.42
C TYR A 55 10.19 14.97 -11.40
N SER A 56 9.86 14.46 -10.23
CA SER A 56 9.23 13.13 -10.09
C SER A 56 7.73 13.07 -10.45
N CYS A 57 7.10 14.21 -10.76
CA CYS A 57 5.66 14.29 -10.98
C CYS A 57 5.28 14.68 -12.42
N ALA A 58 6.27 15.09 -13.23
CA ALA A 58 5.99 15.67 -14.55
C ALA A 58 5.69 14.65 -15.64
N SER A 59 6.23 13.42 -15.55
CA SER A 59 6.08 12.38 -16.57
C SER A 59 4.64 11.94 -16.77
N ASP A 60 3.85 11.89 -15.69
CA ASP A 60 2.48 11.38 -15.68
C ASP A 60 1.43 12.48 -15.48
N TYR A 61 1.79 13.72 -15.80
CA TYR A 61 0.88 14.84 -15.65
C TYR A 61 -0.24 14.79 -16.69
N TYR A 62 -1.46 14.69 -16.19
CA TYR A 62 -2.67 14.70 -17.01
C TYR A 62 -3.78 15.42 -16.25
N VAL A 63 -4.37 16.43 -16.86
CA VAL A 63 -5.54 17.12 -16.35
C VAL A 63 -6.47 17.41 -17.52
N LYS A 64 -7.73 17.08 -17.36
CA LYS A 64 -8.78 17.47 -18.30
C LYS A 64 -9.99 17.98 -17.54
N ARG A 65 -10.55 19.09 -18.01
CA ARG A 65 -11.65 19.79 -17.38
C ARG A 65 -12.89 19.71 -18.25
N PHE A 66 -14.02 19.48 -17.63
CA PHE A 66 -15.34 19.45 -18.25
C PHE A 66 -16.26 20.40 -17.48
N VAL A 67 -16.95 21.27 -18.21
CA VAL A 67 -17.87 22.24 -17.63
C VAL A 67 -19.20 22.12 -18.35
N LYS A 68 -20.30 22.03 -17.57
CA LYS A 68 -21.66 22.00 -18.10
C LYS A 68 -22.57 22.85 -17.19
N SER A 69 -23.43 23.64 -17.78
CA SER A 69 -24.49 24.37 -17.07
C SER A 69 -25.80 24.15 -17.79
N GLY A 70 -26.89 24.05 -17.05
CA GLY A 70 -28.20 23.80 -17.63
C GLY A 70 -29.34 23.81 -16.62
N CYS A 71 -30.49 23.36 -17.09
CA CYS A 71 -31.64 23.06 -16.24
C CYS A 71 -31.74 21.55 -16.10
N ILE A 72 -32.18 21.08 -14.93
CA ILE A 72 -32.41 19.65 -14.71
C ILE A 72 -33.60 19.19 -15.56
N SER A 73 -33.46 18.07 -16.27
CA SER A 73 -34.50 17.49 -17.09
C SER A 73 -35.80 17.32 -16.32
N ASN A 74 -36.91 17.73 -16.92
CA ASN A 74 -38.25 17.78 -16.32
C ASN A 74 -38.44 18.76 -15.16
N TYR A 75 -37.39 19.49 -14.74
CA TYR A 75 -37.42 20.46 -13.64
C TYR A 75 -36.78 21.79 -14.05
N PRO A 76 -37.37 22.56 -14.97
CA PRO A 76 -36.72 23.76 -15.56
C PRO A 76 -36.43 24.87 -14.56
N ASN A 77 -37.07 24.87 -13.40
CA ASN A 77 -36.80 25.81 -12.31
C ASN A 77 -35.55 25.49 -11.54
N TYR A 78 -34.98 24.28 -11.69
CA TYR A 78 -33.75 23.85 -11.04
C TYR A 78 -32.60 23.95 -12.03
N LYS A 79 -31.72 24.89 -11.78
CA LYS A 79 -30.52 25.12 -12.60
C LYS A 79 -29.31 24.56 -11.92
N TYR A 80 -28.42 23.97 -12.70
CA TYR A 80 -27.15 23.49 -12.19
C TYR A 80 -25.96 24.06 -12.93
N ASP A 81 -24.86 24.19 -12.22
CA ASP A 81 -23.53 24.45 -12.77
C ASP A 81 -22.60 23.32 -12.31
N MET A 82 -21.87 22.72 -13.24
CA MET A 82 -21.04 21.56 -12.99
C MET A 82 -19.64 21.79 -13.55
N VAL A 83 -18.63 21.43 -12.75
CA VAL A 83 -17.24 21.32 -13.19
C VAL A 83 -16.66 20.01 -12.70
N ILE A 84 -16.08 19.22 -13.60
CA ILE A 84 -15.46 17.94 -13.30
C ILE A 84 -14.07 17.94 -13.90
N TYR A 85 -13.08 17.59 -13.08
CA TYR A 85 -11.71 17.36 -13.48
C TYR A 85 -11.39 15.87 -13.47
N VAL A 86 -10.64 15.43 -14.48
CA VAL A 86 -9.97 14.14 -14.49
C VAL A 86 -8.50 14.42 -14.29
N GLU A 87 -7.92 13.84 -13.25
CA GLU A 87 -6.54 14.10 -12.85
C GLU A 87 -5.74 12.81 -12.79
N GLY A 88 -4.64 12.75 -13.51
CA GLY A 88 -3.68 11.66 -13.44
C GLY A 88 -2.79 11.71 -12.19
N THR A 89 -1.99 10.67 -11.99
CA THR A 89 -1.13 10.51 -10.81
C THR A 89 -0.12 11.65 -10.66
N GLY A 90 0.44 12.16 -11.76
CA GLY A 90 1.38 13.28 -11.74
C GLY A 90 0.73 14.58 -11.22
N ALA A 91 -0.48 14.90 -11.70
CA ALA A 91 -1.23 16.06 -11.24
C ALA A 91 -1.58 15.96 -9.75
N LYS A 92 -1.97 14.77 -9.28
CA LYS A 92 -2.24 14.50 -7.86
C LYS A 92 -1.02 14.75 -6.98
N LYS A 93 0.15 14.26 -7.40
CA LYS A 93 1.41 14.43 -6.67
C LYS A 93 1.85 15.89 -6.59
N GLU A 94 1.73 16.64 -7.70
CA GLU A 94 2.04 18.06 -7.73
C GLU A 94 1.16 18.83 -6.75
N TYR A 95 -0.12 18.56 -6.81
CA TYR A 95 -1.08 19.24 -5.93
C TYR A 95 -0.81 18.98 -4.46
N ASN A 96 -0.44 17.75 -4.11
CA ASN A 96 -0.06 17.42 -2.75
C ASN A 96 1.20 18.14 -2.29
N LYS A 97 2.18 18.33 -3.18
CA LYS A 97 3.38 19.12 -2.87
C LYS A 97 3.04 20.58 -2.65
N MET A 98 2.17 21.17 -3.47
CA MET A 98 1.71 22.56 -3.27
C MET A 98 1.05 22.75 -1.91
N ILE A 99 0.24 21.77 -1.47
CA ILE A 99 -0.37 21.80 -0.13
C ILE A 99 0.69 21.61 0.96
N SER A 100 1.73 20.80 0.73
CA SER A 100 2.75 20.50 1.71
C SER A 100 3.81 21.61 1.83
N ASP A 101 4.13 22.29 0.74
CA ASP A 101 5.12 23.39 0.75
C ASP A 101 4.61 24.63 1.51
N ASN A 102 3.29 24.77 1.61
CA ASN A 102 2.67 25.76 2.48
C ASN A 102 2.73 25.41 3.99
N LYS A 103 3.39 24.30 4.33
CA LYS A 103 3.52 23.78 5.72
C LYS A 103 4.43 24.58 6.66
N LYS A 104 4.90 25.74 6.32
CA LYS A 104 5.52 26.61 7.35
C LYS A 104 4.52 26.98 8.46
N ASN A 105 3.23 26.85 8.20
CA ASN A 105 2.16 26.91 9.19
C ASN A 105 1.47 25.54 9.24
N GLN A 106 1.89 24.68 10.15
CA GLN A 106 1.24 23.39 10.38
C GLN A 106 -0.22 23.61 10.79
N VAL A 107 -1.12 23.55 9.84
CA VAL A 107 -2.54 23.33 10.15
C VAL A 107 -2.68 21.86 10.52
N VAL A 108 -3.01 21.61 11.76
CA VAL A 108 -3.32 20.28 12.31
C VAL A 108 -4.49 19.69 11.50
N GLY A 109 -4.24 18.59 10.82
CA GLY A 109 -5.22 17.91 9.98
C GLY A 109 -4.73 17.82 8.52
N ALA A 110 -3.79 16.91 8.26
CA ALA A 110 -3.37 16.63 6.89
C ALA A 110 -4.59 16.24 6.05
N TYR A 111 -4.94 17.10 5.09
CA TYR A 111 -5.96 16.81 4.10
C TYR A 111 -5.54 15.54 3.34
N LYS A 112 -6.25 14.45 3.57
CA LYS A 112 -5.94 13.20 2.88
C LYS A 112 -6.35 13.35 1.42
N ILE A 113 -5.53 12.85 0.50
CA ILE A 113 -5.84 12.85 -0.95
C ILE A 113 -7.24 12.28 -1.20
N ALA A 114 -7.57 11.18 -0.51
CA ALA A 114 -8.87 10.53 -0.60
C ALA A 114 -10.06 11.44 -0.23
N ASP A 115 -9.85 12.42 0.62
CA ASP A 115 -10.92 13.37 1.03
C ASP A 115 -11.19 14.40 -0.05
N ARG A 116 -10.23 14.66 -0.92
CA ARG A 116 -10.33 15.62 -2.01
C ARG A 116 -11.06 15.07 -3.23
N TYR A 117 -10.79 13.80 -3.57
CA TYR A 117 -11.32 13.19 -4.78
C TYR A 117 -12.76 12.75 -4.65
N GLY A 118 -13.44 12.74 -5.79
CA GLY A 118 -14.85 12.44 -5.94
C GLY A 118 -15.68 13.64 -6.39
N LEU A 119 -16.99 13.46 -6.38
CA LEU A 119 -17.95 14.47 -6.74
C LEU A 119 -18.66 15.02 -5.50
N TYR A 120 -18.91 16.32 -5.53
CA TYR A 120 -19.59 17.02 -4.47
C TYR A 120 -20.81 17.75 -5.00
N LEU A 121 -21.94 17.55 -4.32
CA LEU A 121 -23.11 18.37 -4.52
C LEU A 121 -23.02 19.64 -3.67
N CYS A 122 -23.25 20.78 -4.30
CA CYS A 122 -23.04 22.09 -3.73
C CYS A 122 -24.33 22.90 -3.72
N LYS A 123 -24.43 23.78 -2.73
CA LYS A 123 -25.38 24.90 -2.71
C LYS A 123 -24.62 26.16 -2.36
N ASP A 124 -25.01 27.28 -2.95
CA ASP A 124 -24.25 28.55 -2.83
C ASP A 124 -22.75 28.33 -3.15
N TYR A 125 -22.47 27.35 -4.02
CA TYR A 125 -21.13 26.87 -4.40
C TYR A 125 -20.27 26.32 -3.25
N PHE A 126 -20.89 26.03 -2.11
CA PHE A 126 -20.25 25.31 -1.02
C PHE A 126 -20.56 23.82 -1.14
N PRO A 127 -19.55 22.95 -1.01
CA PRO A 127 -19.78 21.52 -0.98
C PRO A 127 -20.56 21.13 0.27
N ILE A 128 -21.70 20.50 0.05
CA ILE A 128 -22.61 20.06 1.11
C ILE A 128 -22.50 18.55 1.31
N GLN A 129 -22.53 17.81 0.21
CA GLN A 129 -22.61 16.36 0.26
C GLN A 129 -21.72 15.71 -0.79
N LYS A 130 -21.01 14.67 -0.41
CA LYS A 130 -20.27 13.80 -1.33
C LYS A 130 -21.23 12.87 -2.02
N ILE A 131 -21.10 12.72 -3.34
CA ILE A 131 -22.01 11.93 -4.19
C ILE A 131 -21.23 10.93 -5.04
N ASN A 132 -20.23 10.29 -4.45
CA ASN A 132 -19.38 9.32 -5.15
C ASN A 132 -20.15 8.09 -5.63
N GLU A 133 -21.26 7.75 -4.99
CA GLU A 133 -22.18 6.69 -5.39
C GLU A 133 -22.89 6.94 -6.72
N TRP A 134 -22.83 8.18 -7.24
CA TRP A 134 -23.34 8.50 -8.57
C TRP A 134 -22.37 8.10 -9.69
N ILE A 135 -21.13 7.79 -9.35
CA ILE A 135 -20.08 7.39 -10.29
C ILE A 135 -20.18 5.90 -10.55
N SER A 136 -21.06 5.49 -11.45
CA SER A 136 -21.31 4.08 -11.77
C SER A 136 -20.41 3.50 -12.86
N SER A 137 -19.83 4.33 -13.71
CA SER A 137 -19.22 3.89 -14.98
C SER A 137 -17.75 4.27 -15.16
N PHE A 138 -17.14 4.95 -14.20
CA PHE A 138 -15.78 5.45 -14.32
C PHE A 138 -14.75 4.51 -13.70
N GLY A 139 -14.21 3.58 -14.50
CA GLY A 139 -13.23 2.60 -14.04
C GLY A 139 -13.87 1.29 -13.55
N THR A 140 -13.07 0.41 -13.02
CA THR A 140 -13.51 -0.88 -12.45
C THR A 140 -13.35 -0.87 -10.94
N GLY A 141 -14.46 -1.02 -10.21
CA GLY A 141 -14.44 -1.21 -8.76
C GLY A 141 -15.00 -0.05 -7.95
N SER A 142 -15.10 -0.25 -6.65
CA SER A 142 -15.73 0.66 -5.67
C SER A 142 -15.01 2.01 -5.48
N ASN A 143 -13.80 2.17 -6.03
CA ASN A 143 -12.97 3.36 -5.87
C ASN A 143 -12.78 4.16 -7.18
N SER A 144 -13.71 4.05 -8.13
CA SER A 144 -13.64 4.71 -9.44
C SER A 144 -13.52 6.24 -9.38
N TYR A 145 -13.87 6.84 -8.26
CA TYR A 145 -13.83 8.29 -8.07
C TYR A 145 -12.42 8.86 -7.88
N GLY A 146 -11.40 8.04 -7.68
CA GLY A 146 -10.05 8.53 -7.38
C GLY A 146 -9.33 9.26 -8.52
N LEU A 147 -9.88 9.25 -9.73
CA LEU A 147 -9.44 10.07 -10.86
C LEU A 147 -10.25 11.35 -11.02
N LEU A 148 -11.41 11.43 -10.38
CA LEU A 148 -12.37 12.51 -10.55
C LEU A 148 -12.30 13.49 -9.38
N HIS A 149 -12.44 14.75 -9.71
CA HIS A 149 -12.59 15.82 -8.76
C HIS A 149 -13.60 16.81 -9.32
N GLY A 150 -14.76 16.92 -8.73
CA GLY A 150 -15.81 17.74 -9.33
C GLY A 150 -16.85 18.26 -8.34
N PHE A 151 -17.52 19.31 -8.79
CA PHE A 151 -18.52 20.02 -8.04
C PHE A 151 -19.74 20.27 -8.90
N ILE A 152 -20.89 19.98 -8.39
CA ILE A 152 -22.19 20.21 -9.02
C ILE A 152 -22.99 21.14 -8.09
N ASN A 153 -23.21 22.38 -8.51
CA ASN A 153 -23.97 23.33 -7.75
C ASN A 153 -25.40 23.43 -8.26
N CYS A 154 -26.38 23.32 -7.34
CA CYS A 154 -27.77 23.61 -7.63
C CYS A 154 -28.31 24.54 -6.56
N GLN A 155 -28.62 25.77 -6.96
CA GLN A 155 -28.98 26.84 -6.05
C GLN A 155 -30.35 26.64 -5.41
N GLN A 156 -31.25 25.93 -6.06
CA GLN A 156 -32.63 25.73 -5.67
C GLN A 156 -32.81 24.61 -4.65
N PHE A 157 -31.77 23.83 -4.32
CA PHE A 157 -31.86 22.77 -3.34
C PHE A 157 -32.09 23.33 -1.92
N ASP A 158 -33.00 22.71 -1.20
CA ASP A 158 -33.19 22.92 0.22
C ASP A 158 -32.19 22.09 1.02
N LEU A 159 -31.66 22.66 2.07
CA LEU A 159 -30.78 21.95 3.01
C LEU A 159 -31.57 21.41 4.19
N THR A 160 -31.05 20.36 4.80
CA THR A 160 -31.51 19.91 6.12
C THR A 160 -31.23 20.98 7.19
N ALA A 161 -31.90 20.90 8.33
CA ALA A 161 -31.79 21.88 9.40
C ALA A 161 -30.33 22.10 9.88
N ASN A 162 -29.52 21.05 9.85
CA ASN A 162 -28.09 21.12 10.20
C ASN A 162 -27.19 21.52 9.03
N ARG A 163 -27.76 21.80 7.86
CA ARG A 163 -27.07 22.13 6.61
C ARG A 163 -26.03 21.11 6.13
N GLY A 164 -26.05 19.89 6.67
CA GLY A 164 -25.08 18.82 6.34
C GLY A 164 -25.48 17.94 5.15
N SER A 165 -26.69 18.11 4.63
CA SER A 165 -27.18 17.35 3.48
C SER A 165 -28.33 18.08 2.76
N ILE A 166 -28.64 17.60 1.54
CA ILE A 166 -29.81 18.09 0.79
C ILE A 166 -31.08 17.48 1.38
N SER A 167 -32.14 18.27 1.45
CA SER A 167 -33.41 17.83 2.01
C SER A 167 -34.07 16.73 1.16
N VAL A 168 -34.71 15.79 1.82
CA VAL A 168 -35.46 14.69 1.18
C VAL A 168 -36.59 15.19 0.25
N LYS A 169 -37.07 16.40 0.48
CA LYS A 169 -38.08 17.04 -0.40
C LYS A 169 -37.62 17.17 -1.86
N ASN A 170 -36.31 17.18 -2.08
CA ASN A 170 -35.72 17.30 -3.43
C ASN A 170 -35.33 15.95 -4.03
N ARG A 171 -35.82 14.83 -3.51
CA ARG A 171 -35.36 13.50 -3.92
C ARG A 171 -35.53 13.22 -5.42
N GLU A 172 -36.72 13.53 -5.99
CA GLU A 172 -36.98 13.31 -7.41
C GLU A 172 -36.10 14.20 -8.29
N VAL A 173 -35.89 15.46 -7.89
CA VAL A 173 -34.98 16.39 -8.57
C VAL A 173 -33.54 15.91 -8.49
N MET A 174 -33.13 15.35 -7.34
CA MET A 174 -31.79 14.77 -7.17
C MET A 174 -31.57 13.55 -8.06
N GLU A 175 -32.55 12.67 -8.23
CA GLU A 175 -32.43 11.52 -9.14
C GLU A 175 -32.33 12.00 -10.59
N ALA A 176 -33.12 12.99 -11.00
CA ALA A 176 -33.00 13.59 -12.34
C ALA A 176 -31.62 14.26 -12.57
N LEU A 177 -31.10 14.96 -11.55
CA LEU A 177 -29.75 15.54 -11.65
C LEU A 177 -28.68 14.45 -11.70
N LYS A 178 -28.87 13.35 -11.01
CA LYS A 178 -27.96 12.20 -11.04
C LYS A 178 -27.87 11.62 -12.46
N GLU A 179 -28.98 11.47 -13.17
CA GLU A 179 -29.00 11.01 -14.56
C GLU A 179 -28.18 11.96 -15.45
N GLU A 180 -28.36 13.28 -15.33
CA GLU A 180 -27.57 14.29 -16.04
C GLU A 180 -26.05 14.16 -15.75
N VAL A 181 -25.69 13.96 -14.49
CA VAL A 181 -24.30 13.76 -14.07
C VAL A 181 -23.73 12.47 -14.67
N GLN A 182 -24.51 11.39 -14.68
CA GLN A 182 -24.09 10.11 -15.24
C GLN A 182 -23.89 10.19 -16.76
N GLU A 183 -24.72 10.94 -17.48
CA GLU A 183 -24.54 11.21 -18.91
C GLU A 183 -23.21 11.94 -19.17
N VAL A 184 -22.93 12.99 -18.39
CA VAL A 184 -21.67 13.73 -18.49
C VAL A 184 -20.48 12.82 -18.17
N LEU A 185 -20.56 11.98 -17.17
CA LEU A 185 -19.49 11.01 -16.84
C LEU A 185 -19.25 10.02 -18.00
N GLN A 186 -20.29 9.58 -18.69
CA GLN A 186 -20.15 8.74 -19.89
C GLN A 186 -19.47 9.48 -21.04
N GLU A 187 -19.80 10.76 -21.26
CA GLU A 187 -19.14 11.60 -22.25
C GLU A 187 -17.66 11.79 -21.92
N ILE A 188 -17.36 12.09 -20.65
CA ILE A 188 -15.98 12.21 -20.14
C ILE A 188 -15.21 10.91 -20.38
N GLN A 189 -15.82 9.78 -20.06
CA GLN A 189 -15.18 8.48 -20.27
C GLN A 189 -14.88 8.22 -21.75
N LYS A 190 -15.85 8.46 -22.65
CA LYS A 190 -15.65 8.31 -24.08
C LYS A 190 -14.52 9.19 -24.62
N ASP A 191 -14.40 10.40 -24.09
CA ASP A 191 -13.39 11.35 -24.50
C ASP A 191 -11.98 10.95 -24.02
N ILE A 192 -11.88 10.44 -22.79
CA ILE A 192 -10.61 9.90 -22.24
C ILE A 192 -10.16 8.67 -23.02
N TYR A 193 -11.08 7.78 -23.40
CA TYR A 193 -10.75 6.59 -24.20
C TYR A 193 -10.27 6.91 -25.61
N LYS A 194 -10.53 8.09 -26.15
CA LYS A 194 -10.00 8.54 -27.44
C LYS A 194 -8.56 9.06 -27.35
N SER A 195 -8.07 9.32 -26.16
CA SER A 195 -6.73 9.84 -25.91
C SER A 195 -5.81 8.72 -25.44
N GLU A 196 -4.68 8.51 -26.12
CA GLU A 196 -3.66 7.55 -25.72
C GLU A 196 -3.20 7.80 -24.26
N LYS A 197 -2.88 9.05 -23.94
CA LYS A 197 -2.49 9.46 -22.59
C LYS A 197 -3.61 9.27 -21.57
N GLY A 198 -4.86 9.46 -21.96
CA GLY A 198 -6.02 9.19 -21.11
C GLY A 198 -6.17 7.70 -20.81
N LEU A 199 -5.95 6.84 -21.79
CA LEU A 199 -5.93 5.39 -21.61
C LEU A 199 -4.83 4.94 -20.67
N ASP A 200 -3.63 5.49 -20.81
CA ASP A 200 -2.49 5.17 -19.94
C ASP A 200 -2.80 5.51 -18.48
N ILE A 201 -3.39 6.67 -18.23
CA ILE A 201 -3.79 7.08 -16.88
C ILE A 201 -4.87 6.17 -16.29
N LEU A 202 -5.86 5.77 -17.10
CA LEU A 202 -6.88 4.82 -16.65
C LEU A 202 -6.30 3.45 -16.33
N ASN A 203 -5.38 2.95 -17.14
CA ASN A 203 -4.72 1.67 -16.91
C ASN A 203 -3.83 1.72 -15.68
N SER A 204 -3.00 2.74 -15.53
CA SER A 204 -2.16 2.94 -14.34
C SER A 204 -2.99 3.00 -13.06
N TYR A 205 -4.14 3.64 -13.10
CA TYR A 205 -5.04 3.71 -11.95
C TYR A 205 -5.67 2.34 -11.60
N LYS A 206 -6.05 1.56 -12.62
CA LYS A 206 -6.55 0.18 -12.42
C LYS A 206 -5.49 -0.71 -11.79
N ASP A 207 -4.25 -0.61 -12.26
CA ASP A 207 -3.13 -1.38 -11.73
C ASP A 207 -2.83 -0.99 -10.28
N GLU A 208 -2.91 0.30 -9.95
CA GLU A 208 -2.75 0.78 -8.56
C GLU A 208 -3.83 0.20 -7.63
N ILE A 209 -5.10 0.19 -8.06
CA ILE A 209 -6.20 -0.41 -7.28
C ILE A 209 -5.96 -1.90 -7.09
N ARG A 210 -5.64 -2.62 -8.19
CA ARG A 210 -5.39 -4.05 -8.16
C ARG A 210 -4.25 -4.40 -7.21
N THR A 211 -3.17 -3.63 -7.23
CA THR A 211 -2.03 -3.83 -6.31
C THR A 211 -2.46 -3.70 -4.86
N LYS A 212 -3.24 -2.67 -4.51
CA LYS A 212 -3.76 -2.48 -3.16
C LYS A 212 -4.66 -3.64 -2.71
N GLU A 213 -5.56 -4.09 -3.58
CA GLU A 213 -6.43 -5.24 -3.27
C GLU A 213 -5.63 -6.53 -3.05
N VAL A 214 -4.57 -6.74 -3.83
CA VAL A 214 -3.66 -7.88 -3.65
C VAL A 214 -2.93 -7.78 -2.31
N GLU A 215 -2.39 -6.61 -1.96
CA GLU A 215 -1.71 -6.38 -0.69
C GLU A 215 -2.64 -6.58 0.52
N GLU A 216 -3.87 -6.05 0.47
CA GLU A 216 -4.88 -6.24 1.52
C GLU A 216 -5.26 -7.72 1.68
N ASN A 217 -5.48 -8.42 0.57
CA ASN A 217 -5.78 -9.86 0.58
C ASN A 217 -4.61 -10.68 1.15
N GLU A 218 -3.37 -10.36 0.77
CA GLU A 218 -2.18 -11.01 1.33
C GLU A 218 -2.03 -10.74 2.83
N PHE A 219 -2.29 -9.51 3.27
CA PHE A 219 -2.29 -9.17 4.69
C PHE A 219 -3.31 -9.99 5.48
N GLU A 220 -4.56 -10.09 5.01
CA GLU A 220 -5.58 -10.89 5.68
C GLU A 220 -5.26 -12.40 5.67
N LYS A 221 -4.66 -12.92 4.61
CA LYS A 221 -4.17 -14.30 4.56
C LYS A 221 -3.05 -14.53 5.59
N ARG A 222 -2.10 -13.60 5.70
CA ARG A 222 -1.02 -13.67 6.70
C ARG A 222 -1.56 -13.61 8.12
N LYS A 223 -2.51 -12.72 8.37
CA LYS A 223 -3.17 -12.57 9.67
C LYS A 223 -3.93 -13.84 10.10
N LYS A 224 -4.62 -14.49 9.14
CA LYS A 224 -5.25 -15.79 9.40
C LYS A 224 -4.22 -16.87 9.74
N ARG A 225 -3.10 -16.94 8.99
CA ARG A 225 -2.01 -17.88 9.28
C ARG A 225 -1.39 -17.67 10.67
N ILE A 226 -1.16 -16.42 11.06
CA ILE A 226 -0.63 -16.10 12.40
C ILE A 226 -1.55 -16.61 13.50
N LYS A 227 -2.88 -16.46 13.36
CA LYS A 227 -3.85 -16.95 14.35
C LYS A 227 -3.87 -18.49 14.49
N GLN A 228 -3.37 -19.21 13.50
CA GLN A 228 -3.30 -20.68 13.46
C GLN A 228 -1.95 -21.22 13.92
N LYS A 229 -0.94 -20.35 14.13
CA LYS A 229 0.37 -20.78 14.61
C LYS A 229 0.30 -21.17 16.08
N GLU A 230 0.96 -22.26 16.40
CA GLU A 230 1.20 -22.64 17.81
C GLU A 230 2.16 -21.66 18.46
N ILE A 231 1.96 -21.42 19.74
CA ILE A 231 2.87 -20.63 20.55
C ILE A 231 3.73 -21.60 21.37
N TYR A 232 5.02 -21.48 21.18
CA TYR A 232 6.02 -22.25 21.90
C TYR A 232 6.71 -21.38 22.93
N LYS A 233 6.89 -21.90 24.14
CA LYS A 233 7.60 -21.20 25.21
C LYS A 233 9.00 -21.78 25.33
N HIS A 234 10.02 -20.98 25.05
CA HIS A 234 11.41 -21.30 25.32
C HIS A 234 11.92 -20.39 26.44
N LYS A 235 12.24 -21.00 27.61
CA LYS A 235 12.59 -20.22 28.82
C LYS A 235 11.58 -19.10 29.11
N ASN A 236 11.99 -17.84 28.93
CA ASN A 236 11.16 -16.67 29.20
C ASN A 236 10.60 -16.03 27.93
N VAL A 237 10.77 -16.66 26.77
CA VAL A 237 10.34 -16.11 25.46
C VAL A 237 9.19 -16.93 24.90
N LEU A 238 8.17 -16.24 24.38
CA LEU A 238 7.09 -16.84 23.60
C LEU A 238 7.40 -16.67 22.12
N LEU A 239 7.45 -17.77 21.39
CA LEU A 239 7.78 -17.85 19.98
C LEU A 239 6.60 -18.44 19.22
N TYR A 240 6.32 -17.89 18.05
CA TYR A 240 5.40 -18.54 17.11
C TYR A 240 6.13 -19.64 16.35
N GLU A 241 5.47 -20.78 16.22
CA GLU A 241 5.96 -21.88 15.39
C GLU A 241 6.31 -21.38 13.98
N PRO A 242 7.53 -21.56 13.49
CA PRO A 242 7.88 -21.25 12.11
C PRO A 242 7.13 -22.18 11.17
N LYS A 243 6.89 -21.78 9.94
CA LYS A 243 6.24 -22.60 8.89
C LYS A 243 7.11 -22.77 7.64
N ASN A 244 8.28 -22.17 7.65
CA ASN A 244 9.31 -22.30 6.59
C ASN A 244 10.70 -21.97 7.14
N GLU A 245 11.72 -22.17 6.33
CA GLU A 245 13.13 -21.98 6.70
C GLU A 245 13.47 -20.52 7.03
N SER A 246 12.88 -19.55 6.35
CA SER A 246 13.08 -18.12 6.67
C SER A 246 12.49 -17.74 8.03
N GLU A 247 11.34 -18.27 8.38
CA GLU A 247 10.75 -18.07 9.72
C GLU A 247 11.55 -18.84 10.79
N LEU A 248 12.13 -19.98 10.47
CA LEU A 248 13.04 -20.72 11.34
C LEU A 248 14.30 -19.92 11.62
N TYR A 249 14.90 -19.30 10.60
CA TYR A 249 16.04 -18.41 10.77
C TYR A 249 15.70 -17.23 11.69
N TYR A 250 14.51 -16.65 11.53
CA TYR A 250 14.03 -15.57 12.41
C TYR A 250 13.95 -16.03 13.87
N VAL A 251 13.39 -17.22 14.14
CA VAL A 251 13.32 -17.80 15.50
C VAL A 251 14.72 -18.07 16.04
N TYR A 252 15.60 -18.68 15.25
CA TYR A 252 17.00 -18.90 15.62
C TYR A 252 17.69 -17.60 15.99
N SER A 253 17.53 -16.54 15.19
CA SER A 253 18.15 -15.24 15.43
C SER A 253 17.73 -14.64 16.76
N ILE A 254 16.44 -14.77 17.14
CA ILE A 254 15.92 -14.35 18.46
C ILE A 254 16.59 -15.17 19.56
N LEU A 255 16.62 -16.49 19.44
CA LEU A 255 17.19 -17.37 20.44
C LEU A 255 18.70 -17.17 20.59
N ASN A 256 19.44 -17.05 19.49
CA ASN A 256 20.86 -16.80 19.51
C ASN A 256 21.23 -15.44 20.13
N THR A 257 20.36 -14.44 19.98
CA THR A 257 20.55 -13.12 20.62
C THR A 257 20.27 -13.17 22.11
N LEU A 258 19.22 -13.87 22.54
CA LEU A 258 18.79 -13.90 23.93
C LEU A 258 19.52 -14.96 24.74
N TYR A 259 19.91 -16.06 24.15
CA TYR A 259 20.56 -17.23 24.75
C TYR A 259 21.76 -17.68 23.92
N PRO A 260 22.77 -16.82 23.73
CA PRO A 260 23.90 -17.12 22.86
C PRO A 260 24.69 -18.37 23.33
N GLU A 261 24.60 -18.72 24.59
CA GLU A 261 25.25 -19.91 25.20
C GLU A 261 24.68 -21.26 24.70
N GLU A 262 23.48 -21.25 24.11
CA GLU A 262 22.86 -22.47 23.60
C GLU A 262 23.41 -22.89 22.23
N PHE A 263 24.10 -21.97 21.55
CA PHE A 263 24.68 -22.23 20.23
C PHE A 263 26.20 -22.18 20.28
N GLU A 264 26.85 -23.15 19.66
CA GLU A 264 28.31 -23.24 19.62
C GLU A 264 28.93 -22.38 18.50
N PHE A 265 28.12 -21.65 17.73
CA PHE A 265 28.52 -20.83 16.61
C PHE A 265 27.78 -19.49 16.54
N GLU A 266 28.31 -18.57 15.75
CA GLU A 266 27.70 -17.29 15.41
C GLU A 266 27.35 -17.27 13.92
N SER A 267 26.16 -16.76 13.56
CA SER A 267 25.75 -16.59 12.17
C SER A 267 26.44 -15.38 11.57
N LEU A 268 27.07 -15.58 10.41
CA LEU A 268 27.74 -14.51 9.66
C LEU A 268 26.96 -14.11 8.40
N ASP A 269 26.30 -15.07 7.76
CA ASP A 269 25.57 -14.86 6.51
C ASP A 269 24.34 -15.77 6.46
N TYR A 270 23.27 -15.27 5.80
CA TYR A 270 22.05 -16.01 5.53
C TYR A 270 21.58 -15.74 4.12
N ASN A 271 21.28 -16.82 3.38
CA ASN A 271 20.79 -16.76 2.01
C ASN A 271 19.49 -17.57 1.89
N SER A 272 18.42 -16.94 1.41
CA SER A 272 17.11 -17.56 1.22
C SER A 272 16.81 -18.00 -0.22
N SER A 273 17.70 -17.77 -1.17
CA SER A 273 17.39 -17.93 -2.59
C SER A 273 18.04 -19.10 -3.28
N ASN A 274 19.34 -19.30 -3.12
CA ASN A 274 20.08 -20.42 -3.75
C ASN A 274 21.31 -20.79 -2.94
N GLY A 275 21.62 -22.08 -2.88
CA GLY A 275 22.79 -22.60 -2.19
C GLY A 275 22.52 -22.97 -0.74
N ILE A 276 23.56 -23.00 0.06
CA ILE A 276 23.50 -23.34 1.49
C ILE A 276 22.89 -22.16 2.26
N ASP A 277 22.00 -22.47 3.21
CA ASP A 277 21.17 -21.44 3.86
C ASP A 277 21.94 -20.47 4.75
N MET A 278 23.00 -20.94 5.45
CA MET A 278 23.69 -20.11 6.43
C MET A 278 25.18 -20.43 6.52
N ILE A 279 26.01 -19.40 6.66
CA ILE A 279 27.44 -19.52 7.00
C ILE A 279 27.62 -19.07 8.44
N VAL A 280 28.34 -19.90 9.22
CA VAL A 280 28.59 -19.66 10.63
C VAL A 280 30.05 -19.79 10.98
N GLN A 281 30.42 -19.20 12.10
CA GLN A 281 31.75 -19.29 12.68
C GLN A 281 31.64 -19.91 14.08
N PRO A 282 32.40 -21.00 14.40
CA PRO A 282 32.45 -21.53 15.74
C PRO A 282 32.93 -20.52 16.78
N LYS A 283 32.25 -20.42 17.93
CA LYS A 283 32.62 -19.48 19.01
C LYS A 283 33.98 -19.79 19.66
N LYS A 284 34.37 -21.07 19.64
CA LYS A 284 35.63 -21.54 20.24
C LYS A 284 36.63 -21.83 19.11
N GLN A 285 37.27 -20.80 18.57
CA GLN A 285 38.32 -21.00 17.59
C GLN A 285 39.46 -20.00 17.71
N SER A 286 40.57 -20.28 17.03
CA SER A 286 41.71 -19.37 16.95
C SER A 286 41.37 -18.13 16.14
N VAL A 287 41.71 -16.95 16.65
CA VAL A 287 41.55 -15.67 15.92
C VAL A 287 42.47 -15.58 14.68
N ARG A 288 43.51 -16.42 14.57
CA ARG A 288 44.46 -16.38 13.51
C ARG A 288 44.08 -17.17 12.25
N ASP A 289 43.15 -18.13 12.41
CA ASP A 289 42.68 -18.98 11.29
C ASP A 289 41.17 -19.25 11.46
N PRO A 290 40.31 -18.35 10.99
CA PRO A 290 38.86 -18.49 11.16
C PRO A 290 38.33 -19.65 10.30
N GLU A 291 37.69 -20.60 10.92
CA GLU A 291 37.00 -21.71 10.25
C GLU A 291 35.55 -21.29 9.98
N TYR A 292 35.13 -21.39 8.73
CA TYR A 292 33.72 -21.17 8.34
C TYR A 292 33.03 -22.50 8.15
N LYS A 293 31.81 -22.61 8.67
CA LYS A 293 30.98 -23.80 8.57
C LYS A 293 29.64 -23.51 7.96
N TYR A 294 29.10 -24.50 7.29
CA TYR A 294 27.80 -24.40 6.62
C TYR A 294 26.70 -25.02 7.46
N VAL A 295 25.55 -24.33 7.53
CA VAL A 295 24.34 -24.78 8.21
C VAL A 295 23.21 -24.86 7.21
N GLU A 296 22.54 -25.99 7.21
CA GLU A 296 21.31 -26.21 6.46
C GLU A 296 20.10 -25.99 7.37
N LEU A 297 19.10 -25.26 6.90
CA LEU A 297 17.87 -25.02 7.64
C LEU A 297 16.77 -25.97 7.16
N LYS A 298 16.06 -26.60 8.08
CA LYS A 298 14.89 -27.43 7.76
C LYS A 298 13.76 -27.14 8.75
N TYR A 299 12.65 -26.57 8.24
CA TYR A 299 11.48 -26.39 9.08
C TYR A 299 11.09 -27.69 9.81
N MET A 300 11.01 -28.77 9.07
CA MET A 300 10.79 -30.12 9.59
C MET A 300 11.84 -31.04 8.98
N LEU A 301 12.67 -31.63 9.83
CA LEU A 301 13.61 -32.65 9.36
C LEU A 301 12.81 -33.93 9.02
N SER A 302 12.83 -34.32 7.76
CA SER A 302 12.14 -35.49 7.22
C SER A 302 13.09 -36.35 6.36
N LYS A 303 12.69 -37.58 6.03
CA LYS A 303 13.47 -38.49 5.20
C LYS A 303 13.55 -38.09 3.72
N ASN A 304 13.23 -36.83 3.38
CA ASN A 304 13.35 -36.32 2.02
C ASN A 304 14.83 -36.17 1.63
N GLU A 305 15.11 -36.36 0.35
CA GLU A 305 16.44 -36.14 -0.19
C GLU A 305 16.88 -34.70 -0.05
N PHE A 306 18.12 -34.51 0.39
CA PHE A 306 18.75 -33.22 0.49
C PHE A 306 19.23 -32.72 -0.89
N ASN A 307 19.03 -31.44 -1.15
CA ASN A 307 19.47 -30.83 -2.41
C ASN A 307 20.96 -30.41 -2.40
N HIS A 308 21.65 -30.62 -1.29
CA HIS A 308 23.06 -30.25 -1.08
C HIS A 308 23.88 -31.49 -0.69
N SER A 309 25.18 -31.46 -1.01
CA SER A 309 26.12 -32.46 -0.55
C SER A 309 26.28 -32.39 0.96
N PHE A 310 26.21 -33.55 1.64
CA PHE A 310 26.46 -33.64 3.07
C PHE A 310 27.90 -33.26 3.45
N LYS A 311 28.85 -33.43 2.56
CA LYS A 311 30.27 -33.12 2.80
C LYS A 311 30.52 -31.65 3.13
N ASN A 312 29.65 -30.77 2.65
CA ASN A 312 29.76 -29.34 2.87
C ASN A 312 28.98 -28.84 4.12
N ILE A 313 28.11 -29.68 4.68
CA ILE A 313 27.22 -29.31 5.78
C ILE A 313 27.89 -29.72 7.12
N SER A 314 27.95 -28.80 8.06
CA SER A 314 28.46 -29.07 9.41
C SER A 314 27.35 -29.17 10.45
N TYR A 315 26.26 -28.44 10.21
CA TYR A 315 25.09 -28.42 11.10
C TYR A 315 23.79 -28.44 10.28
N ILE A 316 22.78 -29.09 10.83
CA ILE A 316 21.39 -28.96 10.37
C ILE A 316 20.61 -28.32 11.53
N LEU A 317 20.04 -27.12 11.30
CA LEU A 317 19.17 -26.47 12.27
C LEU A 317 17.73 -26.73 11.85
N CYS A 318 16.93 -27.31 12.74
CA CYS A 318 15.53 -27.61 12.43
C CYS A 318 14.60 -27.16 13.58
N TRP A 319 13.35 -26.87 13.22
CA TRP A 319 12.32 -26.62 14.22
C TRP A 319 11.95 -27.91 14.94
N ASP A 320 11.61 -28.94 14.20
CA ASP A 320 11.24 -30.24 14.75
C ASP A 320 11.72 -31.38 13.82
N ILE A 321 11.69 -32.59 14.32
CA ILE A 321 12.08 -33.80 13.60
C ILE A 321 10.83 -34.65 13.43
N ASP A 322 10.61 -35.18 12.22
CA ASP A 322 9.48 -36.06 11.92
C ASP A 322 9.51 -37.28 12.86
N LYS A 323 8.40 -37.55 13.52
CA LYS A 323 8.23 -38.65 14.47
C LYS A 323 8.47 -40.05 13.87
N ASN A 324 8.42 -40.16 12.56
CA ASN A 324 8.68 -41.44 11.85
C ASN A 324 10.18 -41.70 11.59
N ILE A 325 11.06 -40.81 12.07
CA ILE A 325 12.52 -41.00 11.95
C ILE A 325 13.01 -41.73 13.19
N GLU A 326 13.43 -42.94 12.99
CA GLU A 326 13.99 -43.80 14.04
C GLU A 326 15.52 -43.86 13.92
N ASP A 327 16.19 -44.30 15.01
CA ASP A 327 17.63 -44.57 15.00
C ASP A 327 17.99 -45.52 13.85
N GLY A 328 19.05 -45.22 13.12
CA GLY A 328 19.45 -45.95 11.93
C GLY A 328 18.74 -45.53 10.64
N ALA A 329 17.83 -44.55 10.67
CA ALA A 329 17.22 -44.05 9.44
C ALA A 329 18.26 -43.42 8.50
N THR A 330 18.17 -43.74 7.21
CA THR A 330 19.09 -43.25 6.17
C THR A 330 18.56 -41.94 5.57
N PHE A 331 19.44 -40.98 5.41
CA PHE A 331 19.25 -39.74 4.66
C PHE A 331 20.16 -39.73 3.44
N SER A 332 19.66 -39.27 2.31
CA SER A 332 20.42 -39.24 1.06
C SER A 332 20.53 -37.82 0.50
N SER A 333 21.66 -37.58 -0.20
CA SER A 333 21.91 -36.36 -0.96
C SER A 333 21.65 -36.59 -2.44
N LYS A 334 20.91 -35.68 -3.08
CA LYS A 334 20.68 -35.72 -4.54
C LYS A 334 21.91 -35.33 -5.35
N VAL A 335 22.88 -34.66 -4.75
CA VAL A 335 24.03 -34.11 -5.46
C VAL A 335 25.10 -35.15 -5.71
N ASP A 336 25.42 -35.92 -4.69
CA ASP A 336 26.51 -36.93 -4.71
C ASP A 336 26.04 -38.34 -4.42
N GLY A 337 24.76 -38.51 -4.08
CA GLY A 337 24.22 -39.84 -3.75
C GLY A 337 24.72 -40.37 -2.41
N ASP A 338 25.43 -39.57 -1.62
CA ASP A 338 25.93 -40.00 -0.29
C ASP A 338 24.77 -40.30 0.64
N GLU A 339 24.91 -41.38 1.41
CA GLU A 339 23.94 -41.82 2.40
C GLU A 339 24.52 -41.66 3.81
N TRP A 340 23.78 -40.99 4.67
CA TRP A 340 24.17 -40.76 6.06
C TRP A 340 23.11 -41.28 7.03
N ILE A 341 23.53 -41.79 8.17
CA ILE A 341 22.68 -42.47 9.12
C ILE A 341 22.33 -41.56 10.29
N TYR A 342 21.05 -41.47 10.56
CA TYR A 342 20.53 -40.73 11.72
C TYR A 342 20.89 -41.46 13.04
N ARG A 343 21.49 -40.72 13.97
CA ARG A 343 21.90 -41.20 15.27
C ARG A 343 21.44 -40.25 16.38
N PRO A 344 20.32 -40.58 17.05
CA PRO A 344 19.88 -39.82 18.21
C PRO A 344 20.74 -40.19 19.42
N GLY A 345 21.46 -39.23 19.99
CA GLY A 345 22.23 -39.40 21.22
C GLY A 345 21.52 -38.71 22.41
N ASN A 346 22.01 -38.97 23.63
CA ASN A 346 21.41 -38.41 24.84
C ASN A 346 21.44 -36.87 24.89
N ASN A 347 22.50 -36.25 24.34
CA ASN A 347 22.69 -34.80 24.39
C ASN A 347 22.79 -34.14 23.02
N LYS A 348 23.10 -34.89 21.99
CA LYS A 348 23.27 -34.37 20.61
C LYS A 348 22.76 -35.40 19.61
N ILE A 349 22.23 -34.91 18.51
CA ILE A 349 21.71 -35.71 17.41
C ILE A 349 22.63 -35.53 16.23
N PHE A 350 22.94 -36.59 15.50
CA PHE A 350 23.87 -36.54 14.36
C PHE A 350 23.34 -37.27 13.12
N LEU A 351 23.82 -36.83 11.96
CA LEU A 351 23.96 -37.70 10.81
C LEU A 351 25.41 -38.18 10.75
N ASP A 352 25.61 -39.48 10.60
CA ASP A 352 26.91 -40.15 10.59
C ASP A 352 27.15 -40.81 9.23
N SER A 353 28.27 -40.52 8.58
CA SER A 353 28.63 -41.11 7.26
C SER A 353 29.06 -42.56 7.32
N GLY A 354 29.40 -43.05 8.51
CA GLY A 354 29.89 -44.42 8.72
C GLY A 354 31.34 -44.69 8.26
N GLU A 355 31.94 -43.81 7.46
CA GLU A 355 33.27 -44.05 6.88
C GLU A 355 34.41 -43.22 7.48
N SER A 356 34.09 -42.20 8.20
CA SER A 356 35.09 -41.29 8.82
C SER A 356 34.46 -40.60 10.03
N ASN A 357 35.26 -40.12 10.95
CA ASN A 357 34.77 -39.38 12.13
C ASN A 357 34.01 -38.06 11.79
N VAL A 358 33.49 -37.94 10.57
CA VAL A 358 32.75 -36.76 10.10
C VAL A 358 31.27 -36.96 10.43
N LYS A 359 30.74 -36.04 11.21
CA LYS A 359 29.33 -36.04 11.65
C LYS A 359 28.71 -34.65 11.43
N ILE A 360 27.45 -34.64 11.02
CA ILE A 360 26.64 -33.42 10.95
C ILE A 360 25.79 -33.36 12.21
N GLU A 361 25.94 -32.33 12.99
CA GLU A 361 25.14 -32.15 14.19
C GLU A 361 23.75 -31.56 13.82
N ILE A 362 22.71 -32.19 14.36
CA ILE A 362 21.31 -31.72 14.20
C ILE A 362 20.92 -30.96 15.45
N ILE A 363 20.58 -29.68 15.29
CA ILE A 363 20.13 -28.78 16.35
C ILE A 363 18.62 -28.59 16.19
N LYS A 364 17.88 -29.14 17.14
CA LYS A 364 16.42 -29.02 17.19
C LYS A 364 16.04 -27.88 18.14
N LEU A 365 15.18 -26.95 17.68
CA LEU A 365 14.76 -25.78 18.44
C LEU A 365 13.47 -25.99 19.28
N LYS A 366 12.62 -26.97 18.92
CA LYS A 366 11.37 -27.28 19.62
C LYS A 366 11.56 -28.26 20.78
#